data_d146b7b41f8317d9a5928cb117c26edb
#
_entry.id   d146b7b41f8317d9a5928cb117c26edb
#
_cell.length_a   1.000
_cell.length_b   1.000
_cell.length_c   1.000
_cell.angle_alpha   90.00
_cell.angle_beta   90.00
_cell.angle_gamma   90.00
#
_symmetry.space_group_name_H-M   'P 1'
#
loop_
_entity.id
_entity.type
_entity.pdbx_description
1 polymer ?
#
loop_
_entity_poly.entity_id
_entity_poly.type
_entity_poly.pdbx_seq_one_letter_code
_entity_poly.pdbx_strand_id
1 'polypeptide(L)'
;MNIVIVGTGYVGLVTGVGFAEQGHTVSFIDLDSSKVEKLKNKQLPFFEPDLETYFSKKENFNRMSFHSSYNSLNWDESEIVFICVQTPNNIE
;
A
#
# COMPACT_ATOMS: atom_id res chain seq x y z
N MET A 1 0.15 9.55 -11.83
CA MET A 1 0.95 8.37 -12.20
C MET A 1 0.36 7.11 -11.59
N ASN A 2 0.65 5.99 -12.18
CA ASN A 2 0.28 4.69 -11.61
C ASN A 2 1.48 4.11 -10.88
N ILE A 3 1.38 4.01 -9.58
CA ILE A 3 2.49 3.62 -8.71
C ILE A 3 2.15 2.31 -8.03
N VAL A 4 3.12 1.39 -7.96
CA VAL A 4 2.97 0.13 -7.26
C VAL A 4 3.87 0.15 -6.04
N ILE A 5 3.31 -0.23 -4.89
CA ILE A 5 4.05 -0.37 -3.64
C ILE A 5 4.05 -1.85 -3.27
N VAL A 6 5.22 -2.46 -3.22
CA VAL A 6 5.35 -3.84 -2.81
C VAL A 6 5.73 -3.87 -1.34
N GLY A 7 4.83 -4.37 -0.51
CA GLY A 7 5.00 -4.40 0.94
C GLY A 7 4.13 -3.37 1.63
N THR A 8 3.31 -3.82 2.58
CA THR A 8 2.38 -2.94 3.29
C THR A 8 2.73 -2.80 4.77
N GLY A 9 4.01 -2.75 5.08
CA GLY A 9 4.46 -2.34 6.38
C GLY A 9 4.35 -0.84 6.52
N TYR A 10 4.93 -0.30 7.59
CA TYR A 10 4.81 1.13 7.86
C TYR A 10 5.35 1.98 6.71
N VAL A 11 6.54 1.66 6.22
CA VAL A 11 7.17 2.46 5.17
C VAL A 11 6.37 2.41 3.88
N GLY A 12 5.90 1.23 3.50
CA GLY A 12 5.12 1.10 2.28
C GLY A 12 3.82 1.86 2.35
N LEU A 13 3.12 1.77 3.48
CA LEU A 13 1.85 2.46 3.63
C LEU A 13 2.02 3.97 3.69
N VAL A 14 3.01 4.46 4.43
CA VAL A 14 3.26 5.91 4.49
C VAL A 14 3.60 6.44 3.10
N THR A 15 4.45 5.72 2.37
CA THR A 15 4.86 6.13 1.03
C THR A 15 3.66 6.16 0.08
N GLY A 16 2.89 5.07 0.06
CA GLY A 16 1.78 4.98 -0.88
C GLY A 16 0.63 5.92 -0.56
N VAL A 17 0.29 6.07 0.72
CA VAL A 17 -0.75 7.01 1.11
C VAL A 17 -0.34 8.43 0.75
N GLY A 18 0.96 8.77 0.93
CA GLY A 18 1.46 10.08 0.54
C GLY A 18 1.27 10.36 -0.95
N PHE A 19 1.55 9.36 -1.79
CA PHE A 19 1.32 9.53 -3.22
C PHE A 19 -0.16 9.66 -3.55
N ALA A 20 -1.02 8.89 -2.87
CA ALA A 20 -2.46 9.00 -3.09
C ALA A 20 -2.95 10.40 -2.71
N GLU A 21 -2.41 10.96 -1.64
CA GLU A 21 -2.78 12.31 -1.21
C GLU A 21 -2.38 13.34 -2.27
N GLN A 22 -1.33 13.07 -3.03
CA GLN A 22 -0.89 13.95 -4.11
C GLN A 22 -1.64 13.69 -5.42
N GLY A 23 -2.58 12.78 -5.43
CA GLY A 23 -3.41 12.54 -6.61
C GLY A 23 -3.01 11.38 -7.49
N HIS A 24 -2.03 10.58 -7.08
CA HIS A 24 -1.58 9.44 -7.87
C HIS A 24 -2.43 8.21 -7.58
N THR A 25 -2.49 7.31 -8.55
CA THR A 25 -3.15 6.01 -8.36
C THR A 25 -2.11 5.05 -7.79
N VAL A 26 -2.44 4.40 -6.68
CA VAL A 26 -1.49 3.55 -5.97
C VAL A 26 -2.06 2.16 -5.81
N SER A 27 -1.27 1.17 -6.23
CA SER A 27 -1.61 -0.24 -6.04
C SER A 27 -0.64 -0.83 -5.03
N PHE A 28 -1.17 -1.34 -3.92
CA PHE A 28 -0.36 -1.99 -2.89
C PHE A 28 -0.41 -3.49 -3.08
N ILE A 29 0.71 -4.15 -2.89
CA ILE A 29 0.79 -5.60 -2.92
C ILE A 29 1.43 -6.10 -1.64
N ASP A 30 0.84 -7.12 -1.03
CA ASP A 30 1.44 -7.83 0.09
C ASP A 30 0.95 -9.26 0.04
N LEU A 31 1.87 -10.21 0.19
CA LEU A 31 1.50 -11.61 0.13
C LEU A 31 0.73 -12.07 1.36
N ASP A 32 0.71 -11.28 2.42
CA ASP A 32 -0.09 -11.56 3.61
C ASP A 32 -1.55 -11.16 3.34
N SER A 33 -2.37 -12.14 2.99
CA SER A 33 -3.74 -11.86 2.61
C SER A 33 -4.58 -11.29 3.76
N SER A 34 -4.24 -11.60 5.00
CA SER A 34 -4.99 -11.04 6.13
C SER A 34 -4.74 -9.55 6.27
N LYS A 35 -3.52 -9.10 6.02
CA LYS A 35 -3.23 -7.67 5.99
C LYS A 35 -3.99 -6.98 4.88
N VAL A 36 -3.99 -7.59 3.69
CA VAL A 36 -4.66 -7.01 2.53
C VAL A 36 -6.14 -6.86 2.81
N GLU A 37 -6.74 -7.87 3.45
CA GLU A 37 -8.15 -7.82 3.77
C GLU A 37 -8.48 -6.69 4.72
N LYS A 38 -7.64 -6.45 5.73
CA LYS A 38 -7.84 -5.33 6.64
C LYS A 38 -7.76 -4.01 5.90
N LEU A 39 -6.79 -3.87 5.02
CA LEU A 39 -6.62 -2.63 4.26
C LEU A 39 -7.82 -2.35 3.37
N LYS A 40 -8.38 -3.39 2.75
CA LYS A 40 -9.58 -3.25 1.92
C LYS A 40 -10.77 -2.77 2.73
N ASN A 41 -10.78 -3.07 4.03
CA ASN A 41 -11.85 -2.65 4.93
C ASN A 41 -11.51 -1.36 5.67
N LYS A 42 -10.57 -0.60 5.16
CA LYS A 42 -10.14 0.68 5.72
C LYS A 42 -9.55 0.55 7.12
N GLN A 43 -8.87 -0.57 7.38
CA GLN A 43 -8.22 -0.81 8.67
C GLN A 43 -6.73 -0.89 8.46
N LEU A 44 -5.98 -0.03 9.16
CA LEU A 44 -4.52 -0.12 9.15
C LEU A 44 -4.08 -1.27 10.03
N PRO A 45 -3.01 -1.97 9.67
CA PRO A 45 -2.52 -3.09 10.49
C PRO A 45 -1.75 -2.62 11.72
N PHE A 46 -1.71 -1.33 12.00
CA PHE A 46 -1.06 -0.78 13.19
C PHE A 46 -1.74 0.54 13.54
N PHE A 47 -1.47 1.03 14.75
CA PHE A 47 -2.10 2.25 15.21
C PHE A 47 -1.22 3.45 14.87
N GLU A 48 -1.71 4.33 14.02
CA GLU A 48 -1.00 5.55 13.64
C GLU A 48 -2.05 6.59 13.21
N PRO A 49 -2.46 7.48 14.13
CA PRO A 49 -3.58 8.38 13.87
C PRO A 49 -3.38 9.32 12.69
N ASP A 50 -2.15 9.84 12.51
CA ASP A 50 -1.90 10.76 11.41
C ASP A 50 -2.03 10.06 10.06
N LEU A 51 -1.49 8.86 9.96
CA LEU A 51 -1.61 8.08 8.73
C LEU A 51 -3.05 7.69 8.49
N GLU A 52 -3.75 7.32 9.55
CA GLU A 52 -5.14 6.91 9.44
C GLU A 52 -6.01 8.01 8.82
N THR A 53 -5.77 9.25 9.19
CA THR A 53 -6.54 10.38 8.67
C THR A 53 -6.44 10.44 7.14
N TYR A 54 -5.22 10.32 6.61
CA TYR A 54 -5.03 10.37 5.16
C TYR A 54 -5.46 9.08 4.47
N PHE A 55 -5.22 7.94 5.14
CA PHE A 55 -5.56 6.64 4.58
C PHE A 55 -7.06 6.49 4.36
N SER A 56 -7.87 6.91 5.32
CA SER A 56 -9.31 6.71 5.24
C SER A 56 -10.06 7.85 4.55
N LYS A 57 -9.36 8.90 4.12
CA LYS A 57 -9.96 9.98 3.37
C LYS A 57 -10.52 9.42 2.05
N LYS A 58 -11.78 9.74 1.77
CA LYS A 58 -12.48 9.10 0.66
C LYS A 58 -11.75 9.23 -0.67
N GLU A 59 -11.27 10.42 -0.98
CA GLU A 59 -10.59 10.65 -2.25
C GLU A 59 -9.32 9.81 -2.34
N ASN A 60 -8.58 9.72 -1.24
CA ASN A 60 -7.34 8.94 -1.24
C ASN A 60 -7.63 7.45 -1.34
N PHE A 61 -8.61 6.98 -0.60
CA PHE A 61 -8.95 5.57 -0.60
C PHE A 61 -9.38 5.12 -1.99
N ASN A 62 -10.11 5.98 -2.71
CA ASN A 62 -10.55 5.66 -4.06
C ASN A 62 -9.41 5.56 -5.06
N ARG A 63 -8.25 6.15 -4.74
CA ARG A 63 -7.06 6.06 -5.59
C ARG A 63 -6.18 4.88 -5.27
N MET A 64 -6.51 4.13 -4.22
CA MET A 64 -5.70 3.02 -3.76
C MET A 64 -6.38 1.70 -4.02
N SER A 65 -5.60 0.67 -4.32
CA SER A 65 -6.09 -0.71 -4.41
C SER A 65 -5.11 -1.61 -3.69
N PHE A 66 -5.60 -2.74 -3.22
CA PHE A 66 -4.82 -3.65 -2.38
C PHE A 66 -4.91 -5.05 -2.93
N HIS A 67 -3.76 -5.69 -3.10
CA HIS A 67 -3.66 -6.98 -3.79
C HIS A 67 -2.82 -7.94 -2.98
N SER A 68 -3.25 -9.20 -2.93
CA SER A 68 -2.48 -10.24 -2.26
C SER A 68 -1.74 -11.15 -3.25
N SER A 69 -1.79 -10.83 -4.53
CA SER A 69 -1.15 -11.62 -5.57
C SER A 69 -0.59 -10.70 -6.63
N TYR A 70 0.60 -11.00 -7.13
CA TYR A 70 1.19 -10.24 -8.22
C TYR A 70 0.37 -10.34 -9.49
N ASN A 71 -0.38 -11.44 -9.65
CA ASN A 71 -1.14 -11.65 -10.87
C ASN A 71 -2.37 -10.76 -11.00
N SER A 72 -2.80 -10.13 -9.92
CA SER A 72 -3.99 -9.29 -9.98
C SER A 72 -3.69 -7.86 -10.40
N LEU A 73 -2.41 -7.54 -10.63
CA LEU A 73 -2.02 -6.20 -11.07
C LEU A 73 -1.82 -6.16 -12.58
N ASN A 74 -2.15 -5.03 -13.16
CA ASN A 74 -1.80 -4.77 -14.54
C ASN A 74 -0.43 -4.08 -14.57
N TRP A 75 0.62 -4.88 -14.62
CA TRP A 75 1.99 -4.37 -14.55
C TRP A 75 2.33 -3.44 -15.71
N ASP A 76 1.69 -3.65 -16.86
CA ASP A 76 1.99 -2.83 -18.04
C ASP A 76 1.61 -1.38 -17.83
N GLU A 77 0.69 -1.10 -16.93
CA GLU A 77 0.28 0.27 -16.64
C GLU A 77 1.06 0.90 -15.52
N SER A 78 1.93 0.15 -14.87
CA SER A 78 2.72 0.66 -13.74
C SER A 78 3.85 1.52 -14.25
N GLU A 79 3.98 2.71 -13.68
CA GLU A 79 5.03 3.63 -14.07
C GLU A 79 6.21 3.62 -13.11
N ILE A 80 5.95 3.37 -11.84
CA ILE A 80 6.99 3.30 -10.81
C ILE A 80 6.62 2.19 -9.85
N VAL A 81 7.62 1.41 -9.42
CA VAL A 81 7.43 0.36 -8.44
C VAL A 81 8.40 0.60 -7.29
N PHE A 82 7.85 0.74 -6.08
CA PHE A 82 8.65 0.86 -4.86
C PHE A 82 8.63 -0.48 -4.13
N ILE A 83 9.81 -0.97 -3.76
CA ILE A 83 9.95 -2.21 -3.00
C ILE A 83 10.17 -1.83 -1.55
N CYS A 84 9.16 -2.06 -0.73
CA CYS A 84 9.18 -1.64 0.67
C CYS A 84 9.01 -2.82 1.61
N VAL A 85 9.56 -3.98 1.24
CA VAL A 85 9.46 -5.16 2.09
C VAL A 85 10.50 -5.08 3.19
N GLN A 86 10.15 -5.63 4.34
CA GLN A 86 11.07 -5.68 5.45
C GLN A 86 12.12 -6.74 5.23
N THR A 87 13.37 -6.42 5.52
CA THR A 87 14.40 -7.46 5.48
C THR A 87 14.37 -8.23 6.79
N PRO A 88 14.70 -9.50 6.77
CA PRO A 88 14.77 -10.27 8.02
C PRO A 88 15.85 -9.72 8.95
N ASN A 89 15.56 -9.80 10.24
CA ASN A 89 16.48 -9.31 11.25
C ASN A 89 17.33 -10.35 11.88
N ASN A 90 17.20 -11.56 11.46
CA ASN A 90 17.86 -12.64 12.14
C ASN A 90 19.10 -13.05 11.46
N ILE A 91 19.73 -12.13 10.81
CA ILE A 91 20.90 -12.50 10.25
C ILE A 91 21.96 -12.40 11.23
N GLU A 92 22.60 -13.12 11.42
CA GLU A 92 23.60 -12.98 12.28
C GLU A 92 24.31 -14.05 12.29
#